data_0550cfdab63dc01f977762d864f68580
#
_entry.id   0550cfdab63dc01f977762d864f68580
#
_cell.length_a   1.000
_cell.length_b   1.000
_cell.length_c   1.000
_cell.angle_alpha   90.00
_cell.angle_beta   90.00
_cell.angle_gamma   90.00
#
_symmetry.space_group_name_H-M   'P 1'
#
loop_
_entity.id
_entity.type
_entity.pdbx_description
1 polymer ?
#
loop_
_entity_poly.entity_id
_entity_poly.type
_entity_poly.pdbx_seq_one_letter_code
_entity_poly.pdbx_strand_id
1 'polypeptide(L)'
;MNYSLRSATIQDAPAVTACVNHAFGHYVERIGMKPAPMEMDYEHEIREHQVFVVEDAGQVVGSLVLGITQEGFLLDVIAVEPNYWSKGVGRIMLEHAEAEAKQQGFDSIYLFTHEKMVENQVLYKKVGYVEYDRRLEMGRNRVYMRKQLV
;
A
#
# COMPACT_ATOMS: atom_id res chain seq x y z
N MET A 1 0.83 -5.12 21.57
CA MET A 1 0.76 -6.17 20.54
C MET A 1 2.13 -6.35 19.89
N ASN A 2 2.47 -7.58 19.56
CA ASN A 2 3.75 -7.88 18.95
C ASN A 2 3.58 -8.09 17.45
N TYR A 3 3.79 -7.03 16.69
CA TYR A 3 3.76 -7.11 15.24
C TYR A 3 5.14 -7.49 14.72
N SER A 4 5.19 -8.32 13.70
CA SER A 4 6.42 -8.58 12.96
C SER A 4 6.19 -8.38 11.47
N LEU A 5 7.14 -7.69 10.84
CA LEU A 5 7.11 -7.46 9.41
C LEU A 5 8.17 -8.34 8.75
N ARG A 6 7.78 -9.03 7.67
CA ARG A 6 8.69 -9.89 6.91
C ARG A 6 8.34 -9.86 5.43
N SER A 7 9.26 -10.32 4.60
CA SER A 7 8.96 -10.53 3.18
C SER A 7 7.90 -11.63 3.03
N ALA A 8 6.98 -11.43 2.10
CA ALA A 8 5.97 -12.43 1.78
C ALA A 8 6.58 -13.58 0.99
N THR A 9 6.06 -14.78 1.21
CA THR A 9 6.36 -15.95 0.40
C THR A 9 5.13 -16.29 -0.43
N ILE A 10 5.29 -17.21 -1.39
CA ILE A 10 4.19 -17.57 -2.29
C ILE A 10 3.00 -18.15 -1.52
N GLN A 11 3.25 -18.81 -0.39
CA GLN A 11 2.20 -19.35 0.47
C GLN A 11 1.35 -18.26 1.11
N ASP A 12 1.84 -17.02 1.16
CA ASP A 12 1.10 -15.88 1.72
C ASP A 12 0.08 -15.30 0.74
N ALA A 13 0.12 -15.67 -0.53
CA ALA A 13 -0.74 -15.06 -1.54
C ALA A 13 -2.24 -15.06 -1.19
N PRO A 14 -2.82 -16.17 -0.70
CA PRO A 14 -4.23 -16.14 -0.30
C PRO A 14 -4.50 -15.17 0.86
N ALA A 15 -3.62 -15.10 1.85
CA ALA A 15 -3.79 -14.22 2.99
C ALA A 15 -3.63 -12.75 2.60
N VAL A 16 -2.68 -12.44 1.70
CA VAL A 16 -2.52 -11.08 1.17
C VAL A 16 -3.76 -10.66 0.40
N THR A 17 -4.27 -11.55 -0.47
CA THR A 17 -5.49 -11.28 -1.23
C THR A 17 -6.68 -10.98 -0.30
N ALA A 18 -6.86 -11.80 0.74
CA ALA A 18 -7.93 -11.60 1.71
C ALA A 18 -7.77 -10.27 2.46
N CYS A 19 -6.55 -9.96 2.89
CA CYS A 19 -6.25 -8.70 3.59
C CYS A 19 -6.61 -7.49 2.74
N VAL A 20 -6.21 -7.51 1.46
CA VAL A 20 -6.51 -6.42 0.52
C VAL A 20 -8.01 -6.29 0.31
N ASN A 21 -8.70 -7.40 0.09
CA ASN A 21 -10.15 -7.37 -0.12
C ASN A 21 -10.89 -6.83 1.11
N HIS A 22 -10.47 -7.19 2.31
CA HIS A 22 -11.06 -6.68 3.54
C HIS A 22 -10.79 -5.18 3.72
N ALA A 23 -9.57 -4.75 3.41
CA ALA A 23 -9.18 -3.36 3.61
C ALA A 23 -9.86 -2.41 2.62
N PHE A 24 -10.05 -2.84 1.38
CA PHE A 24 -10.56 -1.98 0.31
C PHE A 24 -12.02 -2.21 -0.05
N GLY A 25 -12.64 -3.28 0.45
CA GLY A 25 -14.00 -3.65 0.04
C GLY A 25 -15.05 -2.58 0.25
N HIS A 26 -14.93 -1.77 1.31
CA HIS A 26 -15.88 -0.70 1.60
C HIS A 26 -15.80 0.46 0.58
N TYR A 27 -14.76 0.53 -0.25
CA TYR A 27 -14.65 1.56 -1.28
C TYR A 27 -15.37 1.20 -2.57
N VAL A 28 -15.75 -0.08 -2.76
CA VAL A 28 -16.37 -0.52 -4.02
C VAL A 28 -17.62 0.29 -4.33
N GLU A 29 -18.49 0.47 -3.35
CA GLU A 29 -19.73 1.23 -3.52
C GLU A 29 -19.46 2.72 -3.74
N ARG A 30 -18.54 3.30 -2.97
CA ARG A 30 -18.18 4.71 -3.07
C ARG A 30 -17.60 5.07 -4.43
N ILE A 31 -16.74 4.20 -4.97
CA ILE A 31 -16.04 4.44 -6.24
C ILE A 31 -16.90 4.03 -7.44
N GLY A 32 -17.80 3.05 -7.24
CA GLY A 32 -18.61 2.48 -8.31
C GLY A 32 -17.92 1.37 -9.09
N MET A 33 -16.77 0.92 -8.63
CA MET A 33 -16.01 -0.19 -9.20
C MET A 33 -15.02 -0.68 -8.15
N LYS A 34 -14.41 -1.85 -8.37
CA LYS A 34 -13.39 -2.34 -7.46
C LYS A 34 -12.15 -1.43 -7.51
N PRO A 35 -11.60 -1.03 -6.35
CA PRO A 35 -10.28 -0.41 -6.31
C PRO A 35 -9.23 -1.30 -6.99
N ALA A 36 -8.26 -0.68 -7.65
CA ALA A 36 -7.24 -1.42 -8.40
C ALA A 36 -6.53 -2.51 -7.58
N PRO A 37 -6.19 -2.31 -6.29
CA PRO A 37 -5.57 -3.36 -5.49
C PRO A 37 -6.40 -4.65 -5.40
N MET A 38 -7.72 -4.57 -5.49
CA MET A 38 -8.60 -5.75 -5.42
C MET A 38 -8.59 -6.57 -6.72
N GLU A 39 -8.01 -6.06 -7.79
CA GLU A 39 -7.94 -6.73 -9.08
C GLU A 39 -6.55 -7.29 -9.40
N MET A 40 -5.60 -7.15 -8.48
CA MET A 40 -4.23 -7.60 -8.68
C MET A 40 -4.09 -9.09 -8.34
N ASP A 41 -3.19 -9.77 -9.06
CA ASP A 41 -2.79 -11.14 -8.79
C ASP A 41 -1.60 -11.13 -7.84
N TYR A 42 -1.84 -11.43 -6.56
CA TYR A 42 -0.80 -11.32 -5.55
C TYR A 42 0.22 -12.46 -5.59
N GLU A 43 -0.09 -13.58 -6.20
CA GLU A 43 0.92 -14.59 -6.50
C GLU A 43 1.98 -14.01 -7.45
N HIS A 44 1.51 -13.33 -8.50
CA HIS A 44 2.40 -12.65 -9.45
C HIS A 44 3.20 -11.54 -8.77
N GLU A 45 2.53 -10.71 -7.93
CA GLU A 45 3.19 -9.62 -7.24
C GLU A 45 4.30 -10.11 -6.33
N ILE A 46 4.07 -11.22 -5.62
CA ILE A 46 5.08 -11.80 -4.73
C ILE A 46 6.29 -12.30 -5.51
N ARG A 47 6.08 -12.86 -6.72
CA ARG A 47 7.18 -13.34 -7.57
C ARG A 47 7.98 -12.21 -8.19
N GLU A 48 7.31 -11.13 -8.62
CA GLU A 48 7.92 -10.11 -9.49
C GLU A 48 8.24 -8.81 -8.78
N HIS A 49 7.67 -8.56 -7.62
CA HIS A 49 7.79 -7.29 -6.90
C HIS A 49 8.17 -7.53 -5.44
N GLN A 50 8.26 -6.45 -4.68
CA GLN A 50 8.63 -6.49 -3.27
C GLN A 50 7.35 -6.47 -2.42
N VAL A 51 6.98 -7.63 -1.89
CA VAL A 51 5.78 -7.76 -1.07
C VAL A 51 6.16 -8.13 0.35
N PHE A 52 5.56 -7.43 1.31
CA PHE A 52 5.80 -7.64 2.74
C PHE A 52 4.48 -7.85 3.44
N VAL A 53 4.52 -8.60 4.53
CA VAL A 53 3.35 -8.79 5.38
C VAL A 53 3.69 -8.42 6.82
N VAL A 54 2.68 -7.92 7.53
CA VAL A 54 2.76 -7.73 8.99
C VAL A 54 1.90 -8.82 9.62
N GLU A 55 2.48 -9.50 10.60
CA GLU A 55 1.80 -10.57 11.32
C GLU A 55 1.55 -10.18 12.77
N ASP A 56 0.42 -10.65 13.30
CA ASP A 56 0.11 -10.64 14.72
C ASP A 56 -0.31 -12.07 15.09
N ALA A 57 0.43 -12.70 15.98
CA ALA A 57 0.19 -14.09 16.41
C ALA A 57 0.07 -15.07 15.22
N GLY A 58 0.94 -14.91 14.21
CA GLY A 58 0.97 -15.77 13.03
C GLY A 58 -0.08 -15.46 11.99
N GLN A 59 -0.89 -14.43 12.18
CA GLN A 59 -1.95 -14.03 11.26
C GLN A 59 -1.53 -12.77 10.49
N VAL A 60 -1.73 -12.78 9.16
CA VAL A 60 -1.45 -11.61 8.33
C VAL A 60 -2.50 -10.53 8.61
N VAL A 61 -2.05 -9.39 9.12
CA VAL A 61 -2.92 -8.26 9.44
C VAL A 61 -2.61 -7.02 8.60
N GLY A 62 -1.51 -7.03 7.87
CA GLY A 62 -1.14 -5.96 6.94
C GLY A 62 -0.39 -6.50 5.74
N SER A 63 -0.54 -5.83 4.61
CA SER A 63 0.14 -6.19 3.36
C SER A 63 0.66 -4.95 2.68
N LEU A 64 1.88 -5.02 2.16
CA LEU A 64 2.58 -3.90 1.54
C LEU A 64 3.21 -4.37 0.23
N VAL A 65 2.94 -3.66 -0.85
CA VAL A 65 3.57 -3.93 -2.15
C VAL A 65 4.37 -2.71 -2.57
N LEU A 66 5.65 -2.91 -2.85
CA LEU A 66 6.56 -1.87 -3.33
C LEU A 66 7.05 -2.23 -4.73
N GLY A 67 7.32 -1.22 -5.54
CA GLY A 67 7.84 -1.43 -6.87
C GLY A 67 8.75 -0.29 -7.31
N ILE A 68 9.42 -0.49 -8.43
CA ILE A 68 10.27 0.54 -9.04
C ILE A 68 9.74 0.78 -10.45
N THR A 69 9.48 2.05 -10.76
CA THR A 69 8.98 2.46 -12.08
C THR A 69 9.88 3.55 -12.64
N GLN A 70 9.57 4.02 -13.84
CA GLN A 70 10.27 5.16 -14.42
C GLN A 70 10.09 6.43 -13.59
N GLU A 71 9.02 6.49 -12.80
CA GLU A 71 8.70 7.64 -11.97
C GLU A 71 9.44 7.61 -10.62
N GLY A 72 9.97 6.47 -10.23
CA GLY A 72 10.74 6.31 -9.01
C GLY A 72 10.33 5.11 -8.18
N PHE A 73 10.52 5.19 -6.88
CA PHE A 73 10.17 4.14 -5.94
C PHE A 73 8.71 4.27 -5.55
N LEU A 74 7.92 3.25 -5.85
CA LEU A 74 6.46 3.27 -5.70
C LEU A 74 6.01 2.47 -4.48
N LEU A 75 5.22 3.11 -3.61
CA LEU A 75 4.39 2.40 -2.66
C LEU A 75 3.09 2.06 -3.40
N ASP A 76 2.96 0.82 -3.85
CA ASP A 76 1.88 0.42 -4.75
C ASP A 76 0.61 0.04 -4.00
N VAL A 77 0.73 -0.78 -2.94
CA VAL A 77 -0.41 -1.20 -2.13
C VAL A 77 -0.02 -1.16 -0.66
N ILE A 78 -0.88 -0.59 0.15
CA ILE A 78 -0.81 -0.71 1.60
C ILE A 78 -2.22 -1.05 2.10
N ALA A 79 -2.33 -2.17 2.81
CA ALA A 79 -3.62 -2.67 3.28
C ALA A 79 -3.49 -3.13 4.73
N VAL A 80 -4.48 -2.77 5.56
CA VAL A 80 -4.55 -3.17 6.96
C VAL A 80 -5.91 -3.79 7.22
N GLU A 81 -5.93 -4.96 7.86
CA GLU A 81 -7.19 -5.58 8.28
C GLU A 81 -8.01 -4.58 9.09
N PRO A 82 -9.31 -4.43 8.80
CA PRO A 82 -10.13 -3.39 9.45
C PRO A 82 -10.09 -3.43 10.99
N ASN A 83 -10.03 -4.61 11.58
CA ASN A 83 -9.95 -4.75 13.04
C ASN A 83 -8.64 -4.22 13.63
N TYR A 84 -7.67 -3.93 12.78
CA TYR A 84 -6.35 -3.44 13.19
C TYR A 84 -6.11 -1.98 12.79
N TRP A 85 -7.14 -1.30 12.31
CA TRP A 85 -7.03 0.14 12.00
C TRP A 85 -6.76 0.93 13.28
N SER A 86 -5.92 1.96 13.14
CA SER A 86 -5.51 2.84 14.25
C SER A 86 -4.74 2.13 15.36
N LYS A 87 -4.12 0.98 15.05
CA LYS A 87 -3.32 0.21 16.00
C LYS A 87 -1.84 0.13 15.63
N GLY A 88 -1.39 0.96 14.69
CA GLY A 88 0.02 1.10 14.34
C GLY A 88 0.52 0.21 13.21
N VAL A 89 -0.30 -0.67 12.65
CA VAL A 89 0.12 -1.56 11.56
C VAL A 89 0.49 -0.77 10.30
N GLY A 90 -0.34 0.19 9.91
CA GLY A 90 -0.07 1.03 8.74
C GLY A 90 1.20 1.84 8.90
N ARG A 91 1.44 2.36 10.09
CA ARG A 91 2.65 3.12 10.38
C ARG A 91 3.91 2.29 10.22
N ILE A 92 3.89 1.04 10.70
CA ILE A 92 5.02 0.12 10.54
C ILE A 92 5.34 -0.06 9.06
N MET A 93 4.32 -0.24 8.23
CA MET A 93 4.51 -0.45 6.79
C MET A 93 4.97 0.83 6.08
N LEU A 94 4.43 1.99 6.45
CA LEU A 94 4.87 3.27 5.88
C LEU A 94 6.35 3.52 6.19
N GLU A 95 6.77 3.27 7.42
CA GLU A 95 8.17 3.45 7.83
C GLU A 95 9.07 2.44 7.10
N HIS A 96 8.61 1.21 6.94
CA HIS A 96 9.39 0.20 6.21
C HIS A 96 9.55 0.56 4.74
N ALA A 97 8.49 1.08 4.11
CA ALA A 97 8.54 1.51 2.70
C ALA A 97 9.60 2.61 2.51
N GLU A 98 9.66 3.58 3.42
CA GLU A 98 10.66 4.65 3.35
C GLU A 98 12.07 4.11 3.55
N ALA A 99 12.26 3.19 4.49
CA ALA A 99 13.55 2.57 4.74
C ALA A 99 14.03 1.78 3.52
N GLU A 100 13.14 1.04 2.87
CA GLU A 100 13.46 0.29 1.65
C GLU A 100 13.85 1.24 0.52
N ALA A 101 13.11 2.33 0.33
CA ALA A 101 13.43 3.31 -0.70
C ALA A 101 14.83 3.89 -0.51
N LYS A 102 15.16 4.29 0.71
CA LYS A 102 16.49 4.82 1.04
C LYS A 102 17.57 3.79 0.80
N GLN A 103 17.36 2.56 1.26
CA GLN A 103 18.34 1.48 1.14
C GLN A 103 18.63 1.18 -0.32
N GLN A 104 17.63 1.33 -1.20
CA GLN A 104 17.78 1.07 -2.63
C GLN A 104 18.24 2.30 -3.42
N GLY A 105 18.61 3.38 -2.73
CA GLY A 105 19.27 4.54 -3.35
C GLY A 105 18.32 5.64 -3.82
N PHE A 106 17.07 5.61 -3.39
CA PHE A 106 16.09 6.64 -3.78
C PHE A 106 16.02 7.75 -2.73
N ASP A 107 15.85 8.98 -3.20
CA ASP A 107 15.72 10.16 -2.33
C ASP A 107 14.26 10.58 -2.13
N SER A 108 13.33 9.89 -2.78
CA SER A 108 11.89 10.12 -2.61
C SER A 108 11.12 8.83 -2.84
N ILE A 109 9.89 8.83 -2.36
CA ILE A 109 8.94 7.75 -2.55
C ILE A 109 7.62 8.36 -3.01
N TYR A 110 6.94 7.70 -3.97
CA TYR A 110 5.66 8.20 -4.45
C TYR A 110 4.59 7.12 -4.33
N LEU A 111 3.36 7.57 -4.38
CA LEU A 111 2.19 6.70 -4.40
C LEU A 111 1.09 7.38 -5.20
N PHE A 112 0.04 6.62 -5.51
CA PHE A 112 -1.19 7.21 -6.00
C PHE A 112 -2.37 6.56 -5.28
N THR A 113 -3.45 7.31 -5.16
CA THR A 113 -4.68 6.84 -4.55
C THR A 113 -5.85 7.36 -5.37
N HIS A 114 -7.02 6.75 -5.23
CA HIS A 114 -8.21 7.23 -5.93
C HIS A 114 -8.69 8.55 -5.32
N GLU A 115 -9.18 9.47 -6.16
CA GLU A 115 -9.64 10.79 -5.67
C GLU A 115 -10.77 10.68 -4.65
N LYS A 116 -11.56 9.60 -4.68
CA LYS A 116 -12.65 9.37 -3.72
C LYS A 116 -12.20 8.75 -2.41
N MET A 117 -10.95 8.34 -2.33
CA MET A 117 -10.36 7.83 -1.08
C MET A 117 -9.80 8.99 -0.27
N VAL A 118 -10.68 9.88 0.18
CA VAL A 118 -10.27 11.12 0.85
C VAL A 118 -9.56 10.86 2.17
N GLU A 119 -9.92 9.81 2.88
CA GLU A 119 -9.26 9.44 4.14
C GLU A 119 -7.78 9.11 3.92
N ASN A 120 -7.48 8.42 2.82
CA ASN A 120 -6.11 8.08 2.46
C ASN A 120 -5.30 9.33 2.12
N GLN A 121 -5.90 10.27 1.38
CA GLN A 121 -5.23 11.51 1.04
C GLN A 121 -4.88 12.32 2.29
N VAL A 122 -5.80 12.39 3.24
CA VAL A 122 -5.57 13.10 4.52
C VAL A 122 -4.44 12.41 5.28
N LEU A 123 -4.46 11.08 5.36
CA LEU A 123 -3.42 10.32 6.06
C LEU A 123 -2.05 10.55 5.43
N TYR A 124 -1.95 10.45 4.11
CA TYR A 124 -0.67 10.59 3.42
C TYR A 124 -0.11 12.01 3.55
N LYS A 125 -0.96 13.03 3.47
CA LYS A 125 -0.53 14.41 3.71
C LYS A 125 0.00 14.58 5.13
N LYS A 126 -0.67 13.98 6.10
CA LYS A 126 -0.27 14.06 7.50
C LYS A 126 1.12 13.45 7.74
N VAL A 127 1.48 12.39 7.02
CA VAL A 127 2.79 11.75 7.17
C VAL A 127 3.85 12.28 6.21
N GLY A 128 3.54 13.37 5.47
CA GLY A 128 4.55 14.11 4.71
C GLY A 128 4.49 13.98 3.21
N TYR A 129 3.51 13.29 2.65
CA TYR A 129 3.34 13.21 1.21
C TYR A 129 2.68 14.50 0.70
N VAL A 130 3.12 14.95 -0.48
CA VAL A 130 2.59 16.15 -1.13
C VAL A 130 2.02 15.75 -2.49
N GLU A 131 0.80 16.19 -2.78
CA GLU A 131 0.18 15.95 -4.07
C GLU A 131 0.96 16.71 -5.16
N TYR A 132 1.24 16.03 -6.30
CA TYR A 132 1.96 16.66 -7.39
C TYR A 132 1.28 16.46 -8.74
N ASP A 133 0.29 15.57 -8.87
CA ASP A 133 -0.39 15.34 -10.15
C ASP A 133 -1.72 14.64 -9.93
N ARG A 134 -2.60 14.76 -10.93
CA ARG A 134 -3.86 14.01 -11.00
C ARG A 134 -3.98 13.45 -12.41
N ARG A 135 -4.32 12.17 -12.51
CA ARG A 135 -4.38 11.48 -13.79
C ARG A 135 -5.60 10.58 -13.88
N LEU A 136 -6.23 10.57 -15.04
CA LEU A 136 -7.26 9.58 -15.35
C LEU A 136 -6.57 8.41 -16.03
N GLU A 137 -6.55 7.27 -15.35
CA GLU A 137 -5.85 6.06 -15.84
C GLU A 137 -6.75 4.85 -15.60
N MET A 138 -6.95 4.03 -16.64
CA MET A 138 -7.76 2.81 -16.55
C MET A 138 -9.15 3.07 -15.94
N GLY A 139 -9.76 4.21 -16.30
CA GLY A 139 -11.08 4.60 -15.79
C GLY A 139 -11.09 5.12 -14.36
N ARG A 140 -9.92 5.35 -13.76
CA ARG A 140 -9.81 5.82 -12.38
C ARG A 140 -9.11 7.16 -12.31
N ASN A 141 -9.70 8.08 -11.56
CA ASN A 141 -9.08 9.39 -11.30
C ASN A 141 -8.12 9.23 -10.12
N ARG A 142 -6.82 9.30 -10.42
CA ARG A 142 -5.75 9.07 -9.47
C ARG A 142 -5.10 10.36 -9.00
N VAL A 143 -4.85 10.44 -7.70
CA VAL A 143 -4.12 11.54 -7.06
C VAL A 143 -2.71 11.01 -6.77
N TYR A 144 -1.71 11.63 -7.39
CA TYR A 144 -0.30 11.25 -7.23
C TYR A 144 0.34 12.09 -6.15
N MET A 145 1.03 11.45 -5.24
CA MET A 145 1.66 12.11 -4.10
C MET A 145 3.10 11.61 -3.93
N ARG A 146 3.98 12.49 -3.46
CA ARG A 146 5.39 12.17 -3.29
C ARG A 146 5.90 12.72 -1.96
N LYS A 147 6.79 11.96 -1.32
CA LYS A 147 7.46 12.38 -0.09
C LYS A 147 8.96 12.35 -0.31
N GLN A 148 9.63 13.47 0.01
CA GLN A 148 11.09 13.52 0.01
C GLN A 148 11.63 12.81 1.24
N LEU A 149 12.69 12.02 1.04
CA LEU A 149 13.34 11.27 2.10
C LEU A 149 14.61 11.97 2.54
N VAL A 150 14.84 12.02 3.81
CA VAL A 150 16.04 12.67 4.37
C VAL A 150 17.11 11.66 4.76
#